data_efb881ccb03e4c50c2b69cce248b30b0
#
_entry.id   efb881ccb03e4c50c2b69cce248b30b0
#
_cell.length_a   1.000
_cell.length_b   1.000
_cell.length_c   1.000
_cell.angle_alpha   90.00
_cell.angle_beta   90.00
_cell.angle_gamma   90.00
#
_symmetry.space_group_name_H-M   'P 1'
#
loop_
_entity.id
_entity.type
_entity.pdbx_description
1 polymer ?
#
loop_
_entity_poly.entity_id
_entity_poly.type
_entity_poly.pdbx_seq_one_letter_code
_entity_poly.pdbx_strand_id
1 'polypeptide(L)'
;MAEIVWTTPALEQLEDLAQYIALDKPDAARALVRKVVEAAERLAEFPLSGRVPDELPNSVYREIVVPPCRVFYRASDTTVFIIHIMRE
;
A
#
# COMPACT_ATOMS: atom_id res chain seq x y z
N MET A 1 10.67 1.75 -15.65
CA MET A 1 9.94 1.87 -14.38
C MET A 1 8.47 1.57 -14.60
N ALA A 2 7.86 0.87 -13.68
CA ALA A 2 6.43 0.61 -13.74
C ALA A 2 5.63 1.85 -13.34
N GLU A 3 4.46 1.98 -13.90
CA GLU A 3 3.50 2.99 -13.47
C GLU A 3 2.83 2.53 -12.18
N ILE A 4 2.58 3.42 -11.24
CA ILE A 4 1.85 3.11 -10.02
C ILE A 4 0.42 3.59 -10.18
N VAL A 5 -0.53 2.66 -10.07
CA VAL A 5 -1.96 2.97 -10.14
C VAL A 5 -2.59 2.67 -8.78
N TRP A 6 -3.18 3.69 -8.17
CA TRP A 6 -3.94 3.55 -6.94
C TRP A 6 -5.39 3.25 -7.29
N THR A 7 -5.86 2.08 -6.93
CA THR A 7 -7.28 1.76 -7.13
C THR A 7 -8.13 2.58 -6.16
N THR A 8 -9.37 2.83 -6.55
CA THR A 8 -10.28 3.59 -5.69
C THR A 8 -10.46 2.97 -4.31
N PRO A 9 -10.66 1.64 -4.18
CA PRO A 9 -10.76 1.05 -2.84
C PRO A 9 -9.52 1.29 -1.98
N ALA A 10 -8.32 1.19 -2.57
CA ALA A 10 -7.09 1.41 -1.81
C ALA A 10 -6.97 2.86 -1.34
N LEU A 11 -7.30 3.82 -2.20
CA LEU A 11 -7.29 5.24 -1.82
C LEU A 11 -8.28 5.53 -0.69
N GLU A 12 -9.49 4.99 -0.79
CA GLU A 12 -10.50 5.18 0.23
C GLU A 12 -10.07 4.57 1.57
N GLN A 13 -9.47 3.39 1.53
CA GLN A 13 -8.99 2.72 2.74
C GLN A 13 -7.89 3.52 3.42
N LEU A 14 -6.93 4.04 2.64
CA LEU A 14 -5.87 4.88 3.20
C LEU A 14 -6.44 6.16 3.79
N GLU A 15 -7.37 6.80 3.10
CA GLU A 15 -8.00 8.02 3.57
C GLU A 15 -8.78 7.78 4.87
N ASP A 16 -9.56 6.70 4.92
CA ASP A 16 -10.33 6.36 6.12
C ASP A 16 -9.42 6.12 7.32
N LEU A 17 -8.33 5.40 7.11
CA LEU A 17 -7.37 5.12 8.18
C LEU A 17 -6.68 6.40 8.63
N ALA A 18 -6.27 7.25 7.70
CA ALA A 18 -5.64 8.53 8.04
C ALA A 18 -6.58 9.44 8.81
N GLN A 19 -7.85 9.51 8.40
CA GLN A 19 -8.85 10.31 9.11
C GLN A 19 -9.06 9.80 10.55
N TYR A 20 -9.10 8.50 10.72
CA TYR A 20 -9.25 7.89 12.04
C TYR A 20 -8.07 8.26 12.95
N ILE A 21 -6.85 8.13 12.44
CA ILE A 21 -5.64 8.48 13.22
C ILE A 21 -5.62 9.98 13.51
N ALA A 22 -6.05 10.81 12.56
CA ALA A 22 -6.03 12.27 12.70
C ALA A 22 -6.96 12.78 13.79
N LEU A 23 -7.97 12.00 14.19
CA LEU A 23 -8.84 12.38 15.32
C LEU A 23 -8.05 12.59 16.60
N ASP A 24 -6.96 11.85 16.76
CA ASP A 24 -6.11 11.94 17.93
C ASP A 24 -4.75 12.55 17.63
N LYS A 25 -4.14 12.15 16.50
CA LYS A 25 -2.76 12.52 16.15
C LYS A 25 -2.65 12.94 14.68
N PRO A 26 -3.01 14.19 14.35
CA PRO A 26 -2.99 14.64 12.94
C PRO A 26 -1.62 14.53 12.26
N ASP A 27 -0.53 14.80 13.00
CA ASP A 27 0.81 14.68 12.44
C ASP A 27 1.19 13.23 12.12
N ALA A 28 0.74 12.31 12.97
CA ALA A 28 0.96 10.88 12.74
C ALA A 28 0.20 10.41 11.50
N ALA A 29 -1.01 10.92 11.28
CA ALA A 29 -1.79 10.61 10.09
C ALA A 29 -1.07 11.06 8.82
N ARG A 30 -0.56 12.29 8.81
CA ARG A 30 0.19 12.81 7.67
C ARG A 30 1.47 12.00 7.40
N ALA A 31 2.18 11.65 8.48
CA ALA A 31 3.39 10.85 8.36
C ALA A 31 3.08 9.46 7.78
N LEU A 32 1.98 8.84 8.18
CA LEU A 32 1.58 7.55 7.66
C LEU A 32 1.30 7.62 6.16
N VAL A 33 0.51 8.60 5.72
CA VAL A 33 0.21 8.77 4.30
C VAL A 33 1.49 8.93 3.48
N ARG A 34 2.41 9.76 3.96
CA ARG A 34 3.69 9.97 3.28
C ARG A 34 4.49 8.67 3.17
N LYS A 35 4.58 7.91 4.24
CA LYS A 35 5.33 6.64 4.26
C LYS A 35 4.72 5.62 3.31
N VAL A 36 3.39 5.53 3.27
CA VAL A 36 2.71 4.59 2.38
C VAL A 36 2.93 4.97 0.92
N VAL A 37 2.80 6.26 0.61
CA VAL A 37 3.01 6.74 -0.77
C VAL A 37 4.45 6.50 -1.20
N GLU A 38 5.43 6.82 -0.36
CA GLU A 38 6.84 6.60 -0.68
C GLU A 38 7.15 5.12 -0.88
N ALA A 39 6.59 4.26 -0.04
CA ALA A 39 6.79 2.82 -0.17
C ALA A 39 6.17 2.29 -1.47
N ALA A 40 4.99 2.78 -1.84
CA ALA A 40 4.36 2.42 -3.10
C ALA A 40 5.18 2.88 -4.30
N GLU A 41 5.73 4.09 -4.24
CA GLU A 41 6.55 4.63 -5.34
C GLU A 41 7.80 3.79 -5.59
N ARG A 42 8.40 3.22 -4.55
CA ARG A 42 9.56 2.33 -4.72
C ARG A 42 9.22 1.07 -5.51
N LEU A 43 7.95 0.67 -5.53
CA LEU A 43 7.53 -0.48 -6.32
C LEU A 43 7.63 -0.24 -7.83
N ALA A 44 7.74 1.02 -8.26
CA ALA A 44 7.96 1.34 -9.66
C ALA A 44 9.30 0.78 -10.16
N GLU A 45 10.33 0.81 -9.31
CA GLU A 45 11.64 0.26 -9.63
C GLU A 45 11.78 -1.22 -9.24
N PHE A 46 11.12 -1.62 -8.18
CA PHE A 46 11.23 -2.97 -7.61
C PHE A 46 9.85 -3.61 -7.44
N PRO A 47 9.16 -3.91 -8.54
CA PRO A 47 7.77 -4.39 -8.45
C PRO A 47 7.60 -5.72 -7.73
N LEU A 48 8.65 -6.53 -7.67
CA LEU A 48 8.57 -7.84 -7.01
C LEU A 48 9.21 -7.84 -5.62
N SER A 49 9.49 -6.66 -5.06
CA SER A 49 10.15 -6.55 -3.75
C SER A 49 9.24 -6.90 -2.58
N GLY A 50 7.93 -6.83 -2.75
CA GLY A 50 6.98 -7.27 -1.73
C GLY A 50 6.95 -8.80 -1.63
N ARG A 51 6.47 -9.30 -0.49
CA ARG A 51 6.35 -10.75 -0.29
C ARG A 51 4.97 -11.24 -0.69
N VAL A 52 4.87 -12.52 -0.99
CA VAL A 52 3.56 -13.16 -1.20
C VAL A 52 2.91 -13.32 0.17
N PRO A 53 1.66 -12.86 0.36
CA PRO A 53 1.00 -12.98 1.67
C PRO A 53 0.86 -14.44 2.11
N ASP A 54 1.09 -14.69 3.40
CA ASP A 54 0.96 -16.05 3.96
C ASP A 54 -0.45 -16.61 3.76
N GLU A 55 -1.45 -15.75 3.82
CA GLU A 55 -2.85 -16.12 3.64
C GLU A 55 -3.18 -16.53 2.20
N LEU A 56 -2.32 -16.14 1.25
CA LEU A 56 -2.54 -16.35 -0.19
C LEU A 56 -1.28 -16.90 -0.85
N PRO A 57 -0.83 -18.10 -0.46
CA PRO A 57 0.53 -18.58 -0.78
C PRO A 57 0.83 -18.78 -2.26
N ASN A 58 -0.17 -18.93 -3.12
CA ASN A 58 0.03 -19.08 -4.56
C ASN A 58 -0.59 -17.94 -5.35
N SER A 59 -0.73 -16.80 -4.70
CA SER A 59 -1.38 -15.63 -5.27
C SER A 59 -0.46 -14.84 -6.20
N VAL A 60 -1.07 -14.12 -7.13
CA VAL A 60 -0.37 -13.09 -7.92
C VAL A 60 -0.17 -11.81 -7.12
N TYR A 61 -0.79 -11.73 -5.95
CA TYR A 61 -0.69 -10.55 -5.10
C TYR A 61 0.56 -10.60 -4.23
N ARG A 62 1.07 -9.41 -3.93
CA ARG A 62 2.18 -9.23 -2.99
C ARG A 62 1.80 -8.18 -1.98
N GLU A 63 2.54 -8.13 -0.89
CA GLU A 63 2.34 -7.12 0.14
C GLU A 63 3.64 -6.49 0.57
N ILE A 64 3.53 -5.24 0.99
CA ILE A 64 4.59 -4.57 1.74
C ILE A 64 3.99 -4.11 3.07
N VAL A 65 4.80 -4.11 4.12
CA VAL A 65 4.38 -3.68 5.44
C VAL A 65 4.90 -2.27 5.68
N VAL A 66 3.96 -1.36 5.93
CA VAL A 66 4.26 0.02 6.30
C VAL A 66 3.51 0.26 7.61
N PRO A 67 4.12 -0.04 8.77
CA PRO A 67 3.38 -0.04 10.02
C PRO A 67 2.62 1.27 10.27
N PRO A 68 1.37 1.21 10.71
CA PRO A 68 0.60 0.03 11.14
C PRO A 68 -0.19 -0.64 10.02
N CYS A 69 0.21 -0.47 8.77
CA CYS A 69 -0.55 -0.96 7.61
C CYS A 69 0.15 -2.08 6.87
N ARG A 70 -0.67 -2.87 6.18
CA ARG A 70 -0.23 -3.77 5.12
C ARG A 70 -0.80 -3.22 3.81
N VAL A 71 0.03 -3.15 2.79
CA VAL A 71 -0.35 -2.65 1.47
C VAL A 71 -0.27 -3.80 0.48
N PHE A 72 -1.41 -4.18 -0.10
CA PHE A 72 -1.49 -5.27 -1.07
C PHE A 72 -1.48 -4.70 -2.47
N TYR A 73 -0.72 -5.32 -3.34
CA TYR A 73 -0.60 -4.86 -4.71
C TYR A 73 -0.45 -6.03 -5.68
N ARG A 74 -0.63 -5.74 -6.95
CA ARG A 74 -0.38 -6.68 -8.03
C ARG A 74 0.48 -5.99 -9.08
N ALA A 75 1.55 -6.65 -9.51
CA ALA A 75 2.42 -6.12 -10.55
C ALA A 75 2.16 -6.81 -11.88
N SER A 76 2.03 -6.03 -12.94
CA SER A 76 2.09 -6.50 -14.31
C SER A 76 3.42 -6.05 -14.92
N ASP A 77 3.61 -6.26 -16.23
CA ASP A 77 4.87 -5.89 -16.90
C ASP A 77 5.16 -4.40 -16.82
N THR A 78 4.13 -3.57 -16.83
CA THR A 78 4.27 -2.11 -16.94
C THR A 78 3.65 -1.34 -15.78
N THR A 79 2.86 -2.01 -14.95
CA THR A 79 2.02 -1.32 -13.97
C THR A 79 1.98 -2.06 -12.64
N VAL A 80 2.01 -1.30 -11.56
CA VAL A 80 1.77 -1.79 -10.20
C VAL A 80 0.43 -1.23 -9.76
N PHE A 81 -0.51 -2.11 -9.46
CA PHE A 81 -1.84 -1.74 -8.96
C PHE A 81 -1.88 -1.88 -7.45
N ILE A 82 -2.04 -0.78 -6.76
CA ILE A 82 -2.25 -0.80 -5.30
C ILE A 82 -3.72 -1.12 -5.07
N ILE A 83 -3.99 -2.27 -4.49
CA ILE A 83 -5.32 -2.86 -4.51
C ILE A 83 -6.05 -2.70 -3.19
N HIS A 84 -5.33 -2.83 -2.09
CA HIS A 84 -5.96 -2.92 -0.77
C HIS A 84 -4.99 -2.47 0.30
N ILE A 85 -5.49 -1.70 1.26
CA ILE A 85 -4.72 -1.29 2.43
C ILE A 85 -5.52 -1.70 3.65
N MET A 86 -4.86 -2.35 4.58
CA MET A 86 -5.49 -2.74 5.82
C MET A 86 -4.55 -2.52 6.99
N ARG A 87 -5.12 -2.35 8.16
CA ARG A 87 -4.35 -2.24 9.39
C ARG A 87 -3.90 -3.63 9.82
N GLU A 88 -2.67 -3.70 10.31
CA GLU A 88 -2.15 -4.94 10.90
C GLU A 88 -2.89 -5.31 12.16
#